data_a55688d0164189c71e5e8f982dffd1b9
#
_entry.id   a55688d0164189c71e5e8f982dffd1b9
#
_cell.length_a   1.000
_cell.length_b   1.000
_cell.length_c   1.000
_cell.angle_alpha   90.00
_cell.angle_beta   90.00
_cell.angle_gamma   90.00
#
_symmetry.space_group_name_H-M   'P 1'
#
loop_
_entity.id
_entity.type
_entity.pdbx_description
1 polymer ?
#
loop_
_entity_poly.entity_id
_entity_poly.type
_entity_poly.pdbx_seq_one_letter_code
_entity_poly.pdbx_strand_id
1 'polypeptide(L)'
;MYFVWYDYNPNTMNFIENWLDESAVESTGLDEGFRAFYEYWANEDGFVVGENFWCKVVFENDKPFAVIAFCQHEYKTIIMEVLIAPDKRGQGKGTALIKELLNNEEIIGFKIQKCEAVIYPSNIASQKAFEKAGFKYHNNHKDENGDSLHYIYEAKSISVK
;
A
#
# COMPACT_ATOMS: atom_id res chain seq x y z
N MET A 1 -13.20 3.91 -14.34
CA MET A 1 -12.02 4.43 -13.62
C MET A 1 -10.79 3.70 -14.12
N TYR A 2 -9.83 4.42 -14.71
CA TYR A 2 -8.65 3.81 -15.31
C TYR A 2 -7.39 4.32 -14.61
N PHE A 3 -6.62 3.39 -14.02
CA PHE A 3 -5.39 3.70 -13.31
C PHE A 3 -4.19 3.24 -14.13
N VAL A 4 -3.13 4.05 -14.10
CA VAL A 4 -1.84 3.71 -14.69
C VAL A 4 -0.82 3.63 -13.57
N TRP A 5 -0.08 2.54 -13.52
CA TRP A 5 0.86 2.23 -12.45
C TRP A 5 2.30 2.40 -12.95
N TYR A 6 3.07 3.22 -12.24
CA TYR A 6 4.48 3.46 -12.55
C TYR A 6 5.36 3.12 -11.35
N ASP A 7 6.58 2.74 -11.62
CA ASP A 7 7.56 2.57 -10.54
C ASP A 7 7.90 3.93 -9.93
N TYR A 8 7.96 3.98 -8.60
CA TYR A 8 8.36 5.19 -7.89
C TYR A 8 9.80 5.55 -8.22
N ASN A 9 10.04 6.82 -8.55
CA ASN A 9 11.37 7.36 -8.77
C ASN A 9 11.55 8.58 -7.87
N PRO A 10 12.40 8.51 -6.82
CA PRO A 10 12.55 9.63 -5.88
C PRO A 10 13.11 10.90 -6.51
N ASN A 11 13.79 10.80 -7.66
CA ASN A 11 14.37 11.97 -8.32
C ASN A 11 13.37 12.74 -9.17
N THR A 12 12.29 12.10 -9.62
CA THR A 12 11.28 12.72 -10.50
C THR A 12 9.90 12.81 -9.86
N MET A 13 9.69 12.14 -8.72
CA MET A 13 8.38 12.05 -8.07
C MET A 13 8.39 12.63 -6.66
N ASN A 14 9.15 13.70 -6.44
CA ASN A 14 9.21 14.36 -5.13
C ASN A 14 7.90 15.07 -4.75
N PHE A 15 6.96 15.17 -5.67
CA PHE A 15 5.62 15.72 -5.38
C PHE A 15 4.90 14.93 -4.29
N ILE A 16 5.27 13.66 -4.07
CA ILE A 16 4.67 12.81 -3.03
C ILE A 16 4.92 13.38 -1.64
N GLU A 17 6.06 14.07 -1.43
CA GLU A 17 6.35 14.69 -0.14
C GLU A 17 5.29 15.74 0.22
N ASN A 18 4.67 16.38 -0.76
CA ASN A 18 3.61 17.36 -0.54
C ASN A 18 2.29 16.73 -0.08
N TRP A 19 2.15 15.40 -0.21
CA TRP A 19 0.96 14.69 0.24
C TRP A 19 1.02 14.36 1.74
N LEU A 20 2.21 14.52 2.35
CA LEU A 20 2.41 14.25 3.76
C LEU A 20 2.07 15.50 4.60
N ASP A 21 0.79 15.85 4.64
CA ASP A 21 0.30 16.86 5.54
C ASP A 21 0.27 16.31 6.98
N GLU A 22 -0.09 17.14 7.95
CA GLU A 22 -0.08 16.74 9.37
C GLU A 22 -0.94 15.48 9.62
N SER A 23 -2.12 15.42 9.02
CA SER A 23 -3.02 14.26 9.14
C SER A 23 -2.40 12.99 8.57
N ALA A 24 -1.75 13.08 7.41
CA ALA A 24 -1.10 11.94 6.79
C ALA A 24 0.10 11.45 7.60
N VAL A 25 0.92 12.35 8.12
CA VAL A 25 2.05 11.98 8.97
C VAL A 25 1.54 11.26 10.22
N GLU A 26 0.48 11.77 10.84
CA GLU A 26 -0.10 11.16 12.04
C GLU A 26 -0.62 9.75 11.76
N SER A 27 -1.28 9.53 10.64
CA SER A 27 -1.88 8.23 10.31
C SER A 27 -0.91 7.22 9.71
N THR A 28 0.22 7.65 9.13
CA THR A 28 1.21 6.77 8.51
C THR A 28 2.49 6.62 9.29
N GLY A 29 2.82 7.58 10.15
CA GLY A 29 4.10 7.61 10.87
C GLY A 29 5.28 8.05 10.01
N LEU A 30 5.04 8.57 8.81
CA LEU A 30 6.11 8.98 7.87
C LEU A 30 6.61 10.40 8.18
N ASP A 31 7.12 10.60 9.38
CA ASP A 31 7.58 11.91 9.87
C ASP A 31 8.89 12.39 9.23
N GLU A 32 9.68 11.50 8.65
CA GLU A 32 10.92 11.83 7.95
C GLU A 32 10.75 11.93 6.43
N GLY A 33 9.52 11.78 5.93
CA GLY A 33 9.20 11.86 4.52
C GLY A 33 9.08 10.51 3.84
N PHE A 34 8.48 10.52 2.65
CA PHE A 34 8.26 9.30 1.89
C PHE A 34 9.56 8.75 1.30
N ARG A 35 10.42 9.63 0.79
CA ARG A 35 11.72 9.20 0.23
C ARG A 35 12.55 8.44 1.27
N ALA A 36 12.58 8.91 2.52
CA ALA A 36 13.30 8.24 3.61
C ALA A 36 12.73 6.85 3.87
N PHE A 37 11.41 6.71 3.87
CA PHE A 37 10.73 5.41 4.00
C PHE A 37 11.15 4.47 2.88
N TYR A 38 11.07 4.94 1.64
CA TYR A 38 11.43 4.13 0.47
C TYR A 38 12.88 3.67 0.51
N GLU A 39 13.81 4.59 0.79
CA GLU A 39 15.25 4.28 0.81
C GLU A 39 15.59 3.29 1.92
N TYR A 40 14.92 3.39 3.06
CA TYR A 40 15.10 2.43 4.16
C TYR A 40 14.75 1.02 3.70
N TRP A 41 13.56 0.82 3.13
CA TRP A 41 13.09 -0.51 2.73
C TRP A 41 13.77 -1.01 1.45
N ALA A 42 14.04 -0.15 0.50
CA ALA A 42 14.72 -0.53 -0.74
C ALA A 42 16.17 -1.03 -0.49
N ASN A 43 16.78 -0.61 0.63
CA ASN A 43 18.13 -1.01 1.02
C ASN A 43 18.14 -2.04 2.15
N GLU A 44 16.98 -2.49 2.59
CA GLU A 44 16.88 -3.52 3.64
C GLU A 44 17.43 -4.85 3.11
N ASP A 45 18.13 -5.56 3.99
CA ASP A 45 18.71 -6.87 3.65
C ASP A 45 17.60 -7.84 3.24
N GLY A 46 17.80 -8.51 2.11
CA GLY A 46 16.82 -9.43 1.56
C GLY A 46 15.81 -8.80 0.60
N PHE A 47 15.73 -7.48 0.51
CA PHE A 47 14.84 -6.80 -0.43
C PHE A 47 15.55 -6.43 -1.73
N VAL A 48 14.92 -6.75 -2.84
CA VAL A 48 15.38 -6.37 -4.20
C VAL A 48 14.21 -5.71 -4.91
N VAL A 49 14.37 -4.42 -5.22
CA VAL A 49 13.33 -3.64 -5.89
C VAL A 49 12.98 -4.26 -7.22
N GLY A 50 11.69 -4.47 -7.46
CA GLY A 50 11.18 -5.09 -8.67
C GLY A 50 11.13 -6.62 -8.63
N GLU A 51 11.65 -7.25 -7.58
CA GLU A 51 11.63 -8.70 -7.42
C GLU A 51 10.80 -9.15 -6.22
N ASN A 52 11.01 -8.55 -5.06
CA ASN A 52 10.24 -8.85 -3.85
C ASN A 52 9.83 -7.60 -3.06
N PHE A 53 10.18 -6.42 -3.55
CA PHE A 53 9.74 -5.15 -3.00
C PHE A 53 9.37 -4.22 -4.15
N TRP A 54 8.19 -3.61 -4.06
CA TRP A 54 7.69 -2.69 -5.08
C TRP A 54 7.17 -1.43 -4.44
N CYS A 55 7.41 -0.31 -5.10
CA CYS A 55 6.79 0.96 -4.75
C CYS A 55 6.23 1.56 -6.03
N LYS A 56 4.91 1.66 -6.10
CA LYS A 56 4.21 2.09 -7.31
C LYS A 56 3.49 3.41 -7.09
N VAL A 57 3.59 4.30 -8.06
CA VAL A 57 2.84 5.54 -8.09
C VAL A 57 1.72 5.39 -9.10
N VAL A 58 0.51 5.75 -8.72
CA VAL A 58 -0.69 5.50 -9.50
C VAL A 58 -1.27 6.81 -10.00
N PHE A 59 -1.53 6.85 -11.29
CA PHE A 59 -2.07 8.01 -11.99
C PHE A 59 -3.49 7.73 -12.45
N GLU A 60 -4.33 8.74 -12.39
CA GLU A 60 -5.66 8.75 -12.98
C GLU A 60 -5.81 10.02 -13.76
N ASN A 61 -6.21 9.93 -15.05
CA ASN A 61 -6.34 11.09 -15.96
C ASN A 61 -5.05 11.94 -16.01
N ASP A 62 -3.92 11.25 -16.15
CA ASP A 62 -2.58 11.86 -16.27
C ASP A 62 -2.11 12.60 -15.01
N LYS A 63 -2.78 12.41 -13.86
CA LYS A 63 -2.39 13.01 -12.59
C LYS A 63 -2.07 11.95 -11.56
N PRO A 64 -0.93 12.06 -10.87
CA PRO A 64 -0.62 11.14 -9.78
C PRO A 64 -1.56 11.41 -8.60
N PHE A 65 -2.08 10.34 -8.00
CA PHE A 65 -2.97 10.50 -6.85
C PHE A 65 -2.67 9.57 -5.69
N ALA A 66 -1.82 8.57 -5.88
CA ALA A 66 -1.53 7.59 -4.84
C ALA A 66 -0.13 7.00 -5.01
N VAL A 67 0.42 6.56 -3.90
CA VAL A 67 1.61 5.70 -3.89
C VAL A 67 1.33 4.53 -2.96
N ILE A 68 1.78 3.35 -3.37
CA ILE A 68 1.62 2.12 -2.60
C ILE A 68 2.94 1.35 -2.60
N ALA A 69 3.37 0.94 -1.41
CA ALA A 69 4.57 0.14 -1.22
C ALA A 69 4.16 -1.23 -0.68
N PHE A 70 4.71 -2.28 -1.26
CA PHE A 70 4.40 -3.65 -0.85
C PHE A 70 5.57 -4.58 -1.15
N CYS A 71 5.59 -5.72 -0.44
CA CYS A 71 6.63 -6.71 -0.61
C CYS A 71 6.03 -8.11 -0.66
N GLN A 72 6.82 -9.05 -1.17
CA GLN A 72 6.49 -10.47 -1.17
C GLN A 72 7.40 -11.17 -0.18
N HIS A 73 6.81 -11.86 0.80
CA HIS A 73 7.55 -12.64 1.76
C HIS A 73 6.98 -14.06 1.76
N GLU A 74 7.82 -15.01 1.36
CA GLU A 74 7.38 -16.39 1.14
C GLU A 74 6.24 -16.43 0.11
N TYR A 75 5.04 -16.81 0.51
CA TYR A 75 3.87 -16.94 -0.37
C TYR A 75 2.82 -15.85 -0.17
N LYS A 76 3.13 -14.83 0.63
CA LYS A 76 2.18 -13.75 0.91
C LYS A 76 2.73 -12.40 0.48
N THR A 77 1.83 -11.52 0.07
CA THR A 77 2.11 -10.12 -0.23
C THR A 77 1.77 -9.28 1.00
N ILE A 78 2.63 -8.35 1.35
CA ILE A 78 2.40 -7.45 2.47
C ILE A 78 2.35 -6.03 1.93
N ILE A 79 1.20 -5.36 2.10
CA ILE A 79 1.07 -3.94 1.78
C ILE A 79 1.62 -3.16 2.97
N MET A 80 2.67 -2.40 2.73
CA MET A 80 3.42 -1.71 3.76
C MET A 80 2.93 -0.29 3.99
N GLU A 81 2.53 0.39 2.91
CA GLU A 81 2.06 1.76 2.99
C GLU A 81 1.18 2.11 1.80
N VAL A 82 0.14 2.89 2.05
CA VAL A 82 -0.71 3.49 1.01
C VAL A 82 -0.90 4.95 1.39
N LEU A 83 -0.56 5.85 0.47
CA LEU A 83 -0.72 7.28 0.67
C LEU A 83 -1.49 7.86 -0.50
N ILE A 84 -2.59 8.55 -0.22
CA ILE A 84 -3.46 9.18 -1.22
C ILE A 84 -3.21 10.69 -1.19
N ALA A 85 -3.16 11.31 -2.36
CA ALA A 85 -3.05 12.76 -2.48
C ALA A 85 -4.20 13.46 -1.74
N PRO A 86 -3.93 14.56 -1.03
CA PRO A 86 -4.95 15.20 -0.18
C PRO A 86 -6.28 15.51 -0.87
N ASP A 87 -6.24 15.97 -2.12
CA ASP A 87 -7.43 16.33 -2.88
C ASP A 87 -8.24 15.13 -3.40
N LYS A 88 -7.70 13.92 -3.21
CA LYS A 88 -8.35 12.67 -3.65
C LYS A 88 -8.82 11.79 -2.50
N ARG A 89 -8.62 12.22 -1.26
CA ARG A 89 -9.05 11.48 -0.08
C ARG A 89 -10.57 11.53 0.08
N GLY A 90 -11.13 10.49 0.71
CA GLY A 90 -12.57 10.42 0.96
C GLY A 90 -13.43 10.14 -0.26
N GLN A 91 -12.86 9.66 -1.35
CA GLN A 91 -13.54 9.43 -2.62
C GLN A 91 -13.55 7.96 -3.05
N GLY A 92 -13.18 7.05 -2.15
CA GLY A 92 -13.12 5.63 -2.47
C GLY A 92 -11.91 5.22 -3.30
N LYS A 93 -10.94 6.12 -3.51
CA LYS A 93 -9.76 5.85 -4.34
C LYS A 93 -8.87 4.77 -3.72
N GLY A 94 -8.69 4.80 -2.40
CA GLY A 94 -7.91 3.79 -1.70
C GLY A 94 -8.47 2.39 -1.89
N THR A 95 -9.78 2.23 -1.74
CA THR A 95 -10.45 0.95 -1.97
C THR A 95 -10.27 0.47 -3.40
N ALA A 96 -10.48 1.35 -4.38
CA ALA A 96 -10.34 1.02 -5.80
C ALA A 96 -8.91 0.60 -6.15
N LEU A 97 -7.93 1.31 -5.61
CA LEU A 97 -6.51 1.04 -5.78
C LEU A 97 -6.14 -0.35 -5.25
N ILE A 98 -6.57 -0.67 -4.04
CA ILE A 98 -6.28 -1.96 -3.40
C ILE A 98 -6.92 -3.09 -4.19
N LYS A 99 -8.18 -2.93 -4.60
CA LYS A 99 -8.87 -3.93 -5.42
C LYS A 99 -8.17 -4.18 -6.75
N GLU A 100 -7.69 -3.12 -7.40
CA GLU A 100 -6.97 -3.29 -8.66
C GLU A 100 -5.67 -4.05 -8.46
N LEU A 101 -4.89 -3.74 -7.41
CA LEU A 101 -3.68 -4.49 -7.10
C LEU A 101 -3.97 -5.98 -6.91
N LEU A 102 -5.04 -6.31 -6.19
CA LEU A 102 -5.38 -7.70 -5.90
C LEU A 102 -5.87 -8.47 -7.14
N ASN A 103 -6.43 -7.79 -8.13
CA ASN A 103 -7.08 -8.43 -9.26
C ASN A 103 -6.36 -8.28 -10.59
N ASN A 104 -5.28 -7.51 -10.65
CA ASN A 104 -4.56 -7.27 -11.89
C ASN A 104 -3.13 -7.82 -11.79
N GLU A 105 -2.93 -9.01 -12.36
CA GLU A 105 -1.63 -9.69 -12.35
C GLU A 105 -0.53 -8.91 -13.08
N GLU A 106 -0.89 -8.02 -14.01
CA GLU A 106 0.08 -7.28 -14.80
C GLU A 106 0.88 -6.26 -13.97
N ILE A 107 0.36 -5.86 -12.81
CA ILE A 107 1.03 -4.85 -11.98
C ILE A 107 2.38 -5.38 -11.45
N ILE A 108 2.41 -6.63 -11.00
CA ILE A 108 3.63 -7.24 -10.42
C ILE A 108 3.99 -8.58 -11.06
N GLY A 109 3.25 -9.03 -12.06
CA GLY A 109 3.58 -10.23 -12.81
C GLY A 109 3.08 -11.55 -12.23
N PHE A 110 2.33 -11.53 -11.13
CA PHE A 110 1.75 -12.73 -10.55
C PHE A 110 0.45 -12.42 -9.82
N LYS A 111 -0.36 -13.46 -9.59
CA LYS A 111 -1.62 -13.32 -8.86
C LYS A 111 -1.37 -13.35 -7.36
N ILE A 112 -1.93 -12.38 -6.64
CA ILE A 112 -1.85 -12.32 -5.18
C ILE A 112 -2.85 -13.33 -4.60
N GLN A 113 -2.34 -14.33 -3.89
CA GLN A 113 -3.16 -15.35 -3.22
C GLN A 113 -3.51 -14.95 -1.79
N LYS A 114 -2.54 -14.43 -1.07
CA LYS A 114 -2.72 -13.96 0.30
C LYS A 114 -2.05 -12.61 0.45
N CYS A 115 -2.76 -11.66 1.02
CA CYS A 115 -2.24 -10.32 1.24
C CYS A 115 -2.48 -9.90 2.68
N GLU A 116 -1.49 -9.28 3.28
CA GLU A 116 -1.55 -8.77 4.63
C GLU A 116 -1.34 -7.26 4.60
N ALA A 117 -2.07 -6.54 5.45
CA ALA A 117 -1.89 -5.11 5.63
C ALA A 117 -1.71 -4.82 7.12
N VAL A 118 -0.78 -3.94 7.44
CA VAL A 118 -0.49 -3.51 8.81
C VAL A 118 -0.88 -2.04 8.90
N ILE A 119 -1.83 -1.72 9.76
CA ILE A 119 -2.47 -0.41 9.81
C ILE A 119 -2.41 0.13 11.24
N TYR A 120 -2.04 1.41 11.40
CA TYR A 120 -2.11 2.06 12.69
C TYR A 120 -3.56 2.17 13.16
N PRO A 121 -3.84 1.98 14.48
CA PRO A 121 -5.21 2.09 15.00
C PRO A 121 -5.86 3.45 14.72
N SER A 122 -5.07 4.52 14.63
CA SER A 122 -5.55 5.87 14.33
C SER A 122 -5.96 6.05 12.87
N ASN A 123 -5.52 5.16 11.98
CA ASN A 123 -5.79 5.30 10.54
C ASN A 123 -7.12 4.63 10.18
N ILE A 124 -8.22 5.27 10.56
CA ILE A 124 -9.57 4.76 10.34
C ILE A 124 -9.88 4.67 8.84
N ALA A 125 -9.43 5.63 8.06
CA ALA A 125 -9.67 5.64 6.61
C ALA A 125 -9.06 4.40 5.93
N SER A 126 -7.84 4.02 6.29
CA SER A 126 -7.21 2.80 5.77
C SER A 126 -7.95 1.55 6.22
N GLN A 127 -8.35 1.47 7.48
CA GLN A 127 -9.13 0.33 7.98
C GLN A 127 -10.38 0.11 7.12
N LYS A 128 -11.14 1.17 6.87
CA LYS A 128 -12.35 1.10 6.04
C LYS A 128 -12.04 0.72 4.58
N ALA A 129 -10.97 1.29 4.01
CA ALA A 129 -10.59 1.01 2.64
C ALA A 129 -10.20 -0.47 2.46
N PHE A 130 -9.42 -1.02 3.38
CA PHE A 130 -9.03 -2.42 3.34
C PHE A 130 -10.21 -3.35 3.57
N GLU A 131 -11.09 -3.03 4.51
CA GLU A 131 -12.32 -3.81 4.75
C GLU A 131 -13.20 -3.86 3.51
N LYS A 132 -13.41 -2.73 2.86
CA LYS A 132 -14.20 -2.65 1.61
C LYS A 132 -13.52 -3.41 0.47
N ALA A 133 -12.21 -3.53 0.48
CA ALA A 133 -11.47 -4.30 -0.52
C ALA A 133 -11.47 -5.80 -0.24
N GLY A 134 -12.06 -6.25 0.85
CA GLY A 134 -12.20 -7.66 1.18
C GLY A 134 -11.25 -8.18 2.24
N PHE A 135 -10.47 -7.30 2.87
CA PHE A 135 -9.60 -7.69 3.98
C PHE A 135 -10.42 -7.85 5.25
N LYS A 136 -9.98 -8.75 6.10
CA LYS A 136 -10.58 -8.99 7.41
C LYS A 136 -9.57 -8.75 8.52
N TYR A 137 -10.02 -8.10 9.58
CA TYR A 137 -9.24 -7.93 10.79
C TYR A 137 -8.82 -9.30 11.34
N HIS A 138 -7.56 -9.45 11.68
CA HIS A 138 -7.01 -10.72 12.18
C HIS A 138 -6.57 -10.60 13.64
N ASN A 139 -5.65 -9.69 13.93
CA ASN A 139 -5.18 -9.47 15.30
C ASN A 139 -4.49 -8.12 15.44
N ASN A 140 -4.21 -7.76 16.70
CA ASN A 140 -3.33 -6.64 17.01
C ASN A 140 -1.91 -7.15 17.22
N HIS A 141 -0.95 -6.33 16.84
CA HIS A 141 0.45 -6.55 17.13
C HIS A 141 0.98 -5.34 17.88
N LYS A 142 1.76 -5.58 18.93
CA LYS A 142 2.38 -4.52 19.72
C LYS A 142 3.89 -4.70 19.69
N ASP A 143 4.60 -3.66 19.26
CA ASP A 143 6.05 -3.63 19.23
C ASP A 143 6.57 -2.37 19.87
N GLU A 144 7.87 -2.08 19.72
CA GLU A 144 8.53 -0.89 20.27
C GLU A 144 7.92 0.41 19.76
N ASN A 145 7.32 0.38 18.57
CA ASN A 145 6.73 1.55 17.90
C ASN A 145 5.24 1.72 18.23
N GLY A 146 4.66 0.84 19.04
CA GLY A 146 3.27 0.91 19.45
C GLY A 146 2.43 -0.21 18.86
N ASP A 147 1.11 0.02 18.86
CA ASP A 147 0.15 -0.96 18.38
C ASP A 147 -0.07 -0.84 16.89
N SER A 148 -0.29 -1.99 16.24
CA SER A 148 -0.73 -2.05 14.84
C SER A 148 -1.84 -3.08 14.71
N LEU A 149 -2.70 -2.86 13.69
CA LEU A 149 -3.80 -3.76 13.36
C LEU A 149 -3.40 -4.56 12.13
N HIS A 150 -3.56 -5.88 12.18
CA HIS A 150 -3.26 -6.77 11.06
C HIS A 150 -4.56 -7.19 10.39
N TYR A 151 -4.64 -6.91 9.09
CA TYR A 151 -5.74 -7.28 8.22
C TYR A 151 -5.25 -8.26 7.18
N ILE A 152 -6.08 -9.25 6.85
CA ILE A 152 -5.70 -10.31 5.91
C ILE A 152 -6.75 -10.45 4.82
N TYR A 153 -6.27 -10.60 3.58
CA TYR A 153 -7.05 -10.96 2.42
C TYR A 153 -6.58 -12.32 1.91
N GLU A 154 -7.53 -13.18 1.57
CA GLU A 154 -7.23 -14.43 0.89
C GLU A 154 -8.07 -14.50 -0.38
N ALA A 155 -7.42 -14.78 -1.50
CA ALA A 155 -8.13 -14.96 -2.76
C ALA A 155 -9.05 -16.17 -2.66
N LYS A 156 -10.25 -16.06 -3.24
CA LYS A 156 -11.16 -17.19 -3.27
C LYS A 156 -10.55 -18.29 -4.11
N SER A 157 -10.47 -19.50 -3.55
CA SER A 157 -10.07 -20.66 -4.33
C SER A 157 -11.15 -20.96 -5.36
N ILE A 158 -10.71 -21.16 -6.62
CA ILE A 158 -11.62 -21.61 -7.66
C ILE A 158 -11.87 -23.09 -7.41
N SER A 159 -13.12 -23.43 -7.11
CA SER A 159 -13.52 -24.82 -6.97
C SER A 159 -13.55 -25.46 -8.35
N VAL A 160 -12.59 -26.31 -8.62
CA VAL A 160 -12.58 -27.13 -9.84
C VAL A 160 -13.38 -28.38 -9.55
N LYS A 161 -14.50 -28.48 -10.17
CA LYS A 161 -15.31 -29.68 -10.10
C LYS A 161 -15.07 -30.56 -11.30
#